data_526fa27546afc554d013b28e13015aea
#
_entry.id   526fa27546afc554d013b28e13015aea
#
_cell.length_a   1.000
_cell.length_b   1.000
_cell.length_c   1.000
_cell.angle_alpha   90.00
_cell.angle_beta   90.00
_cell.angle_gamma   90.00
#
_symmetry.space_group_name_H-M   'P 1'
#
loop_
_entity.id
_entity.type
_entity.pdbx_description
1 polymer ?
#
loop_
_entity_poly.entity_id
_entity_poly.type
_entity_poly.pdbx_seq_one_letter_code
_entity_poly.pdbx_strand_id
1 'polypeptide(L)'
;MKQLIDKLRHKHSLTGEEYAILLTCQDADTLMYLQQQAQEVTLAHFGNAIFIRGLIEVGNRCRNNCYYCGIRKGNPAVARYALKRETILECCREGYALGFRTFVMQGGEDPALTDKWIEATVAAIRNEFSDCAITLSLGEKSREAYERFFRAGANRYLLRHETHNEQHYRKLHPEEMSLKHRLQCLQWLKEIGYQTGTGIMVGSPGQTLPHLVEDLLFIEQFHPQMIGIGPFIPHHETPFGMEPAGSVEMTLKLLSLFRLMHPSALIPSTTALATLSPDGREKGILAGANVCLLYTSPSPRDPKTSRM
;
A
#
# COMPACT_ATOMS: atom_id res chain seq x y z
N MET A 1 -18.33 -11.10 20.65
CA MET A 1 -17.13 -10.73 19.85
C MET A 1 -16.73 -11.84 18.88
N LYS A 2 -16.42 -13.06 19.32
CA LYS A 2 -16.04 -14.18 18.41
C LYS A 2 -17.08 -14.44 17.33
N GLN A 3 -18.38 -14.37 17.66
CA GLN A 3 -19.47 -14.50 16.67
C GLN A 3 -19.41 -13.45 15.53
N LEU A 4 -18.94 -12.22 15.81
CA LEU A 4 -18.75 -11.20 14.77
C LEU A 4 -17.56 -11.54 13.86
N ILE A 5 -16.49 -12.12 14.42
CA ILE A 5 -15.33 -12.59 13.67
C ILE A 5 -15.75 -13.73 12.74
N ASP A 6 -16.52 -14.71 13.27
CA ASP A 6 -17.05 -15.81 12.47
C ASP A 6 -18.02 -15.31 11.37
N LYS A 7 -18.87 -14.33 11.70
CA LYS A 7 -19.74 -13.67 10.71
C LYS A 7 -18.91 -13.03 9.59
N LEU A 8 -17.86 -12.28 9.92
CA LEU A 8 -16.98 -11.66 8.93
C LEU A 8 -16.27 -12.71 8.06
N ARG A 9 -15.75 -13.78 8.68
CA ARG A 9 -15.11 -14.89 7.96
C ARG A 9 -16.04 -15.56 6.93
N HIS A 10 -17.34 -15.73 7.25
CA HIS A 10 -18.29 -16.43 6.38
C HIS A 10 -19.03 -15.49 5.40
N LYS A 11 -19.32 -14.28 5.81
CA LYS A 11 -20.10 -13.30 5.04
C LYS A 11 -19.22 -12.31 4.26
N HIS A 12 -17.97 -12.16 4.68
CA HIS A 12 -17.01 -11.16 4.18
C HIS A 12 -17.46 -9.71 4.35
N SER A 13 -18.47 -9.47 5.18
CA SER A 13 -19.13 -8.18 5.39
C SER A 13 -19.68 -8.05 6.81
N LEU A 14 -19.59 -6.84 7.36
CA LEU A 14 -20.21 -6.44 8.63
C LEU A 14 -20.88 -5.06 8.48
N THR A 15 -21.76 -4.73 9.41
CA THR A 15 -22.25 -3.35 9.51
C THR A 15 -21.20 -2.42 10.11
N GLY A 16 -21.35 -1.10 9.91
CA GLY A 16 -20.43 -0.11 10.52
C GLY A 16 -20.36 -0.21 12.05
N GLU A 17 -21.49 -0.49 12.70
CA GLU A 17 -21.55 -0.69 14.16
C GLU A 17 -20.77 -1.95 14.58
N GLU A 18 -20.90 -3.05 13.84
CA GLU A 18 -20.17 -4.29 14.10
C GLU A 18 -18.66 -4.13 13.89
N TYR A 19 -18.24 -3.36 12.86
CA TYR A 19 -16.82 -2.99 12.71
C TYR A 19 -16.33 -2.13 13.87
N ALA A 20 -17.11 -1.13 14.32
CA ALA A 20 -16.75 -0.31 15.47
C ALA A 20 -16.56 -1.13 16.74
N ILE A 21 -17.40 -2.12 16.99
CA ILE A 21 -17.29 -3.07 18.11
C ILE A 21 -15.97 -3.85 18.02
N LEU A 22 -15.60 -4.39 16.85
CA LEU A 22 -14.34 -5.13 16.69
C LEU A 22 -13.12 -4.21 16.81
N LEU A 23 -13.18 -2.99 16.28
CA LEU A 23 -12.08 -2.04 16.35
C LEU A 23 -11.79 -1.59 17.80
N THR A 24 -12.82 -1.45 18.63
CA THR A 24 -12.67 -1.05 20.06
C THR A 24 -12.29 -2.22 20.97
N CYS A 25 -12.32 -3.45 20.49
CA CYS A 25 -11.97 -4.62 21.31
C CYS A 25 -10.52 -4.56 21.79
N GLN A 26 -10.32 -4.77 23.11
CA GLN A 26 -9.02 -4.88 23.78
C GLN A 26 -8.79 -6.25 24.42
N ASP A 27 -9.78 -7.14 24.34
CA ASP A 27 -9.70 -8.47 24.93
C ASP A 27 -8.69 -9.34 24.17
N ALA A 28 -7.64 -9.77 24.87
CA ALA A 28 -6.51 -10.51 24.30
C ALA A 28 -6.96 -11.83 23.64
N ASP A 29 -7.89 -12.56 24.25
CA ASP A 29 -8.38 -13.84 23.71
C ASP A 29 -9.18 -13.63 22.41
N THR A 30 -9.93 -12.54 22.32
CA THR A 30 -10.66 -12.17 21.10
C THR A 30 -9.70 -11.73 20.00
N LEU A 31 -8.68 -10.95 20.32
CA LEU A 31 -7.67 -10.50 19.36
C LEU A 31 -6.83 -11.67 18.82
N MET A 32 -6.46 -12.60 19.70
CA MET A 32 -5.77 -13.83 19.28
C MET A 32 -6.65 -14.69 18.39
N TYR A 33 -7.94 -14.82 18.72
CA TYR A 33 -8.91 -15.54 17.89
C TYR A 33 -9.06 -14.90 16.49
N LEU A 34 -9.17 -13.57 16.42
CA LEU A 34 -9.23 -12.84 15.16
C LEU A 34 -7.99 -13.10 14.29
N GLN A 35 -6.81 -13.03 14.88
CA GLN A 35 -5.55 -13.30 14.19
C GLN A 35 -5.47 -14.74 13.70
N GLN A 36 -5.85 -15.71 14.53
CA GLN A 36 -5.92 -17.13 14.15
C GLN A 36 -6.84 -17.36 12.95
N GLN A 37 -8.05 -16.76 12.97
CA GLN A 37 -9.00 -16.89 11.88
C GLN A 37 -8.45 -16.29 10.56
N ALA A 38 -7.76 -15.15 10.64
CA ALA A 38 -7.13 -14.53 9.49
C ALA A 38 -5.97 -15.39 8.94
N GLN A 39 -5.15 -15.98 9.83
CA GLN A 39 -4.07 -16.89 9.44
C GLN A 39 -4.61 -18.14 8.73
N GLU A 40 -5.65 -18.78 9.27
CA GLU A 40 -6.31 -19.95 8.67
C GLU A 40 -6.82 -19.62 7.25
N VAL A 41 -7.44 -18.44 7.07
CA VAL A 41 -7.90 -17.98 5.74
C VAL A 41 -6.71 -17.78 4.80
N THR A 42 -5.62 -17.19 5.27
CA THR A 42 -4.40 -17.01 4.47
C THR A 42 -3.83 -18.35 4.02
N LEU A 43 -3.69 -19.29 4.95
CA LEU A 43 -3.17 -20.64 4.67
C LEU A 43 -4.08 -21.41 3.70
N ALA A 44 -5.40 -21.29 3.83
CA ALA A 44 -6.35 -21.93 2.94
C ALA A 44 -6.26 -21.44 1.49
N HIS A 45 -5.96 -20.15 1.29
CA HIS A 45 -5.89 -19.53 -0.04
C HIS A 45 -4.50 -19.57 -0.68
N PHE A 46 -3.44 -19.49 0.11
CA PHE A 46 -2.08 -19.29 -0.40
C PHE A 46 -1.09 -20.36 0.10
N GLY A 47 -1.53 -21.30 0.95
CA GLY A 47 -0.62 -22.21 1.62
C GLY A 47 0.39 -21.43 2.47
N ASN A 48 1.61 -21.94 2.54
CA ASN A 48 2.73 -21.28 3.24
C ASN A 48 3.48 -20.27 2.38
N ALA A 49 2.94 -19.90 1.20
CA ALA A 49 3.62 -19.01 0.28
C ALA A 49 3.55 -17.55 0.73
N ILE A 50 4.71 -16.90 0.81
CA ILE A 50 4.85 -15.45 0.95
C ILE A 50 5.37 -14.91 -0.37
N PHE A 51 4.63 -13.95 -0.96
CA PHE A 51 4.99 -13.35 -2.23
C PHE A 51 6.02 -12.24 -2.03
N ILE A 52 7.24 -12.48 -2.49
CA ILE A 52 8.30 -11.46 -2.47
C ILE A 52 8.22 -10.63 -3.75
N ARG A 53 8.30 -9.31 -3.59
CA ARG A 53 8.25 -8.35 -4.71
C ARG A 53 9.49 -7.47 -4.69
N GLY A 54 10.11 -7.28 -5.85
CA GLY A 54 11.19 -6.33 -6.05
C GLY A 54 10.63 -4.90 -6.07
N LEU A 55 10.98 -4.09 -5.08
CA LEU A 55 10.60 -2.68 -5.00
C LEU A 55 11.70 -1.81 -5.62
N ILE A 56 11.33 -1.05 -6.63
CA ILE A 56 12.20 -0.09 -7.33
C ILE A 56 11.65 1.30 -7.06
N GLU A 57 12.34 2.06 -6.21
CA GLU A 57 12.03 3.48 -6.00
C GLU A 57 12.60 4.29 -7.15
N VAL A 58 11.75 4.57 -8.16
CA VAL A 58 12.17 5.24 -9.42
C VAL A 58 12.60 6.69 -9.23
N GLY A 59 12.23 7.30 -8.12
CA GLY A 59 12.64 8.65 -7.74
C GLY A 59 11.85 9.17 -6.54
N ASN A 60 12.34 10.27 -5.97
CA ASN A 60 11.75 10.91 -4.80
C ASN A 60 11.32 12.37 -5.04
N ARG A 61 11.20 12.79 -6.31
CA ARG A 61 10.57 14.04 -6.66
C ARG A 61 9.06 13.89 -6.66
N CYS A 62 8.34 14.89 -6.15
CA CYS A 62 6.88 14.88 -6.14
C CYS A 62 6.36 16.31 -6.31
N ARG A 63 5.33 16.47 -7.15
CA ARG A 63 4.63 17.77 -7.31
C ARG A 63 3.68 18.07 -6.16
N ASN A 64 3.25 17.04 -5.42
CA ASN A 64 2.29 17.17 -4.33
C ASN A 64 2.97 17.56 -3.01
N ASN A 65 2.17 18.14 -2.12
CA ASN A 65 2.65 18.64 -0.84
C ASN A 65 1.95 18.00 0.36
N CYS A 66 1.66 16.69 0.27
CA CYS A 66 0.99 15.94 1.36
C CYS A 66 1.72 16.14 2.69
N TYR A 67 0.98 16.45 3.75
CA TYR A 67 1.55 16.95 5.00
C TYR A 67 2.25 15.87 5.84
N TYR A 68 2.05 14.60 5.52
CA TYR A 68 2.70 13.45 6.15
C TYR A 68 3.93 12.90 5.39
N CYS A 69 4.15 13.33 4.13
CA CYS A 69 5.07 12.67 3.23
C CYS A 69 6.47 13.31 3.23
N GLY A 70 7.50 12.53 3.58
CA GLY A 70 8.89 13.01 3.59
C GLY A 70 9.41 13.48 2.23
N ILE A 71 8.85 12.98 1.10
CA ILE A 71 9.23 13.42 -0.25
C ILE A 71 8.32 14.52 -0.83
N ARG A 72 7.49 15.16 0.00
CA ARG A 72 6.62 16.27 -0.40
C ARG A 72 7.42 17.39 -1.09
N LYS A 73 6.73 18.14 -1.99
CA LYS A 73 7.35 19.25 -2.74
C LYS A 73 8.03 20.28 -1.82
N GLY A 74 7.38 20.61 -0.70
CA GLY A 74 7.83 21.60 0.26
C GLY A 74 8.90 21.12 1.24
N ASN A 75 9.49 19.94 1.08
CA ASN A 75 10.63 19.49 1.88
C ASN A 75 11.96 19.85 1.17
N PRO A 76 12.70 20.88 1.64
CA PRO A 76 13.96 21.31 1.03
C PRO A 76 15.16 20.44 1.45
N ALA A 77 15.04 19.65 2.54
CA ALA A 77 16.15 18.88 3.11
C ALA A 77 16.41 17.56 2.37
N VAL A 78 15.48 17.11 1.52
CA VAL A 78 15.59 15.85 0.81
C VAL A 78 16.47 15.99 -0.45
N ALA A 79 17.55 15.23 -0.52
CA ALA A 79 18.32 15.05 -1.74
C ALA A 79 17.45 14.38 -2.81
N ARG A 80 17.16 15.10 -3.90
CA ARG A 80 16.26 14.65 -4.96
C ARG A 80 17.00 13.84 -6.01
N TYR A 81 16.42 12.69 -6.40
CA TYR A 81 16.95 11.85 -7.47
C TYR A 81 15.81 11.32 -8.36
N ALA A 82 16.19 10.82 -9.51
CA ALA A 82 15.36 9.99 -10.38
C ALA A 82 16.28 8.96 -11.06
N LEU A 83 15.84 7.71 -11.11
CA LEU A 83 16.58 6.64 -11.77
C LEU A 83 16.47 6.75 -13.30
N LYS A 84 17.54 6.38 -14.00
CA LYS A 84 17.49 6.17 -15.44
C LYS A 84 16.79 4.83 -15.75
N ARG A 85 16.24 4.69 -16.96
CA ARG A 85 15.59 3.45 -17.40
C ARG A 85 16.55 2.26 -17.33
N GLU A 86 17.79 2.46 -17.71
CA GLU A 86 18.83 1.44 -17.70
C GLU A 86 19.04 0.87 -16.30
N THR A 87 19.13 1.75 -15.28
CA THR A 87 19.23 1.35 -13.87
C THR A 87 18.01 0.57 -13.40
N ILE A 88 16.80 0.98 -13.84
CA ILE A 88 15.57 0.23 -13.51
C ILE A 88 15.61 -1.18 -14.11
N LEU A 89 16.06 -1.32 -15.37
CA LEU A 89 16.21 -2.64 -16.00
C LEU A 89 17.28 -3.50 -15.33
N GLU A 90 18.38 -2.91 -14.89
CA GLU A 90 19.42 -3.59 -14.09
C GLU A 90 18.82 -4.13 -12.78
N CYS A 91 18.08 -3.31 -12.03
CA CYS A 91 17.37 -3.75 -10.82
C CYS A 91 16.38 -4.90 -11.11
N CYS A 92 15.71 -4.87 -12.26
CA CYS A 92 14.83 -5.97 -12.68
C CYS A 92 15.63 -7.25 -12.96
N ARG A 93 16.78 -7.17 -13.64
CA ARG A 93 17.65 -8.33 -13.93
C ARG A 93 18.16 -8.96 -12.64
N GLU A 94 18.67 -8.16 -11.73
CA GLU A 94 19.13 -8.63 -10.42
C GLU A 94 18.01 -9.30 -9.62
N GLY A 95 16.84 -8.64 -9.55
CA GLY A 95 15.68 -9.21 -8.88
C GLY A 95 15.18 -10.49 -9.54
N TYR A 96 15.18 -10.56 -10.88
CA TYR A 96 14.79 -11.76 -11.62
C TYR A 96 15.74 -12.95 -11.34
N ALA A 97 17.04 -12.69 -11.32
CA ALA A 97 18.05 -13.68 -10.97
C ALA A 97 17.90 -14.21 -9.54
N LEU A 98 17.42 -13.36 -8.60
CA LEU A 98 17.07 -13.75 -7.23
C LEU A 98 15.71 -14.46 -7.12
N GLY A 99 15.01 -14.70 -8.23
CA GLY A 99 13.75 -15.41 -8.25
C GLY A 99 12.50 -14.51 -8.15
N PHE A 100 12.63 -13.19 -8.14
CA PHE A 100 11.47 -12.30 -8.12
C PHE A 100 10.70 -12.38 -9.42
N ARG A 101 9.36 -12.37 -9.31
CA ARG A 101 8.42 -12.41 -10.46
C ARG A 101 7.39 -11.28 -10.39
N THR A 102 7.67 -10.28 -9.57
CA THR A 102 6.88 -9.04 -9.48
C THR A 102 7.81 -7.87 -9.23
N PHE A 103 7.75 -6.87 -10.09
CA PHE A 103 8.46 -5.60 -9.92
C PHE A 103 7.46 -4.48 -9.61
N VAL A 104 7.78 -3.69 -8.59
CA VAL A 104 6.97 -2.56 -8.16
C VAL A 104 7.75 -1.28 -8.42
N MET A 105 7.33 -0.51 -9.40
CA MET A 105 7.86 0.84 -9.64
C MET A 105 7.10 1.83 -8.74
N GLN A 106 7.79 2.37 -7.76
CA GLN A 106 7.23 3.31 -6.79
C GLN A 106 7.96 4.65 -6.84
N GLY A 107 7.24 5.74 -6.65
CA GLY A 107 7.82 7.08 -6.58
C GLY A 107 6.79 8.15 -6.27
N GLY A 108 7.27 9.39 -6.16
CA GLY A 108 6.39 10.55 -6.15
C GLY A 108 5.79 10.83 -7.53
N GLU A 109 4.81 11.73 -7.58
CA GLU A 109 4.30 12.26 -8.83
C GLU A 109 5.31 13.27 -9.41
N ASP A 110 6.35 12.74 -10.06
CA ASP A 110 7.42 13.55 -10.65
C ASP A 110 7.00 14.03 -12.06
N PRO A 111 6.93 15.36 -12.30
CA PRO A 111 6.62 15.89 -13.63
C PRO A 111 7.65 15.52 -14.71
N ALA A 112 8.89 15.21 -14.31
CA ALA A 112 9.94 14.78 -15.24
C ALA A 112 9.75 13.34 -15.73
N LEU A 113 9.04 12.49 -14.97
CA LEU A 113 8.65 11.14 -15.40
C LEU A 113 7.38 11.22 -16.24
N THR A 114 7.55 11.65 -17.50
CA THR A 114 6.42 11.80 -18.45
C THR A 114 5.71 10.47 -18.69
N ASP A 115 4.45 10.52 -19.12
CA ASP A 115 3.69 9.31 -19.44
C ASP A 115 4.38 8.48 -20.54
N LYS A 116 4.98 9.14 -21.54
CA LYS A 116 5.79 8.45 -22.59
C LYS A 116 6.99 7.71 -21.99
N TRP A 117 7.65 8.32 -21.01
CA TRP A 117 8.79 7.68 -20.35
C TRP A 117 8.36 6.46 -19.51
N ILE A 118 7.25 6.57 -18.76
CA ILE A 118 6.70 5.47 -17.96
C ILE A 118 6.26 4.33 -18.90
N GLU A 119 5.48 4.63 -19.93
CA GLU A 119 5.02 3.67 -20.94
C GLU A 119 6.19 2.91 -21.57
N ALA A 120 7.21 3.62 -22.05
CA ALA A 120 8.38 3.01 -22.66
C ALA A 120 9.22 2.18 -21.67
N THR A 121 9.26 2.57 -20.39
CA THR A 121 9.94 1.80 -19.34
C THR A 121 9.18 0.51 -19.03
N VAL A 122 7.86 0.58 -18.89
CA VAL A 122 6.99 -0.58 -18.69
C VAL A 122 7.11 -1.56 -19.86
N ALA A 123 7.07 -1.06 -21.10
CA ALA A 123 7.23 -1.89 -22.29
C ALA A 123 8.61 -2.59 -22.34
N ALA A 124 9.68 -1.89 -21.96
CA ALA A 124 11.02 -2.48 -21.89
C ALA A 124 11.10 -3.60 -20.84
N ILE A 125 10.53 -3.40 -19.64
CA ILE A 125 10.45 -4.45 -18.61
C ILE A 125 9.62 -5.63 -19.11
N ARG A 126 8.45 -5.39 -19.75
CA ARG A 126 7.57 -6.43 -20.26
C ARG A 126 8.25 -7.27 -21.35
N ASN A 127 9.00 -6.63 -22.23
CA ASN A 127 9.72 -7.30 -23.33
C ASN A 127 10.84 -8.22 -22.79
N GLU A 128 11.53 -7.80 -21.73
CA GLU A 128 12.63 -8.59 -21.15
C GLU A 128 12.13 -9.65 -20.14
N PHE A 129 11.03 -9.37 -19.41
CA PHE A 129 10.48 -10.23 -18.35
C PHE A 129 8.99 -10.48 -18.58
N SER A 130 8.65 -11.29 -19.59
CA SER A 130 7.27 -11.55 -20.01
C SER A 130 6.42 -12.26 -18.94
N ASP A 131 7.04 -13.06 -18.08
CA ASP A 131 6.43 -13.82 -16.98
C ASP A 131 6.27 -13.03 -15.67
N CYS A 132 6.79 -11.80 -15.60
CA CYS A 132 6.73 -10.98 -14.40
C CYS A 132 5.46 -10.12 -14.34
N ALA A 133 4.95 -9.91 -13.12
CA ALA A 133 3.96 -8.88 -12.88
C ALA A 133 4.64 -7.51 -12.72
N ILE A 134 4.08 -6.47 -13.36
CA ILE A 134 4.55 -5.09 -13.25
C ILE A 134 3.49 -4.28 -12.50
N THR A 135 3.87 -3.78 -11.33
CA THR A 135 3.03 -2.93 -10.49
C THR A 135 3.52 -1.48 -10.56
N LEU A 136 2.62 -0.56 -10.79
CA LEU A 136 2.90 0.87 -10.69
C LEU A 136 2.31 1.44 -9.41
N SER A 137 3.05 2.33 -8.75
CA SER A 137 2.63 3.13 -7.60
C SER A 137 3.22 4.54 -7.76
N LEU A 138 2.70 5.28 -8.75
CA LEU A 138 3.23 6.56 -9.23
C LEU A 138 2.21 7.70 -9.11
N GLY A 139 1.28 7.57 -8.15
CA GLY A 139 0.27 8.57 -7.85
C GLY A 139 -0.87 8.66 -8.86
N GLU A 140 -1.49 9.83 -8.93
CA GLU A 140 -2.63 10.10 -9.79
C GLU A 140 -2.19 10.42 -11.23
N LYS A 141 -2.94 9.86 -12.19
CA LYS A 141 -2.72 10.07 -13.63
C LYS A 141 -4.08 10.26 -14.32
N SER A 142 -4.05 10.71 -15.57
CA SER A 142 -5.26 10.71 -16.38
C SER A 142 -5.68 9.28 -16.76
N ARG A 143 -6.95 9.11 -17.12
CA ARG A 143 -7.47 7.81 -17.59
C ARG A 143 -6.67 7.29 -18.79
N GLU A 144 -6.38 8.19 -19.74
CA GLU A 144 -5.61 7.85 -20.95
C GLU A 144 -4.18 7.40 -20.60
N ALA A 145 -3.54 8.00 -19.59
CA ALA A 145 -2.22 7.58 -19.13
C ALA A 145 -2.29 6.17 -18.52
N TYR A 146 -3.29 5.89 -17.67
CA TYR A 146 -3.50 4.55 -17.13
C TYR A 146 -3.71 3.51 -18.23
N GLU A 147 -4.54 3.80 -19.24
CA GLU A 147 -4.77 2.91 -20.38
C GLU A 147 -3.49 2.64 -21.20
N ARG A 148 -2.65 3.66 -21.40
CA ARG A 148 -1.35 3.50 -22.07
C ARG A 148 -0.42 2.60 -21.30
N PHE A 149 -0.29 2.78 -19.99
CA PHE A 149 0.58 1.94 -19.15
C PHE A 149 0.07 0.50 -19.10
N PHE A 150 -1.24 0.30 -19.06
CA PHE A 150 -1.85 -1.04 -19.10
C PHE A 150 -1.53 -1.75 -20.40
N ARG A 151 -1.72 -1.09 -21.55
CA ARG A 151 -1.38 -1.62 -22.89
C ARG A 151 0.12 -1.91 -23.05
N ALA A 152 0.97 -1.12 -22.40
CA ALA A 152 2.42 -1.35 -22.38
C ALA A 152 2.82 -2.57 -21.52
N GLY A 153 1.93 -3.11 -20.69
CA GLY A 153 2.15 -4.32 -19.93
C GLY A 153 2.14 -4.17 -18.39
N ALA A 154 1.86 -2.99 -17.86
CA ALA A 154 1.60 -2.84 -16.42
C ALA A 154 0.25 -3.47 -16.10
N ASN A 155 0.24 -4.49 -15.25
CA ASN A 155 -1.00 -5.23 -14.94
C ASN A 155 -1.52 -4.97 -13.52
N ARG A 156 -0.77 -4.24 -12.70
CA ARG A 156 -1.14 -3.87 -11.33
C ARG A 156 -0.91 -2.38 -11.09
N TYR A 157 -1.79 -1.76 -10.33
CA TYR A 157 -1.61 -0.38 -9.87
C TYR A 157 -2.01 -0.25 -8.39
N LEU A 158 -1.13 0.33 -7.58
CA LEU A 158 -1.41 0.65 -6.18
C LEU A 158 -1.57 2.15 -6.02
N LEU A 159 -2.76 2.59 -5.60
CA LEU A 159 -3.08 3.97 -5.29
C LEU A 159 -3.84 4.02 -3.95
N ARG A 160 -3.14 4.34 -2.88
CA ARG A 160 -3.77 4.42 -1.56
C ARG A 160 -4.68 5.64 -1.50
N HIS A 161 -5.91 5.47 -0.98
CA HIS A 161 -6.83 6.59 -0.74
C HIS A 161 -6.54 7.31 0.57
N GLU A 162 -5.76 6.70 1.47
CA GLU A 162 -5.27 7.15 2.77
C GLU A 162 -6.38 7.29 3.82
N THR A 163 -7.54 7.76 3.46
CA THR A 163 -8.79 7.81 4.24
C THR A 163 -9.98 8.04 3.32
N HIS A 164 -11.13 7.47 3.61
CA HIS A 164 -12.38 7.69 2.87
C HIS A 164 -13.19 8.89 3.39
N ASN A 165 -12.75 9.49 4.51
CA ASN A 165 -13.40 10.67 5.08
C ASN A 165 -12.85 11.97 4.46
N GLU A 166 -13.73 12.79 3.87
CA GLU A 166 -13.36 14.02 3.17
C GLU A 166 -12.68 15.05 4.08
N GLN A 167 -13.17 15.23 5.31
CA GLN A 167 -12.59 16.20 6.25
C GLN A 167 -11.19 15.75 6.71
N HIS A 168 -11.04 14.47 6.97
CA HIS A 168 -9.75 13.89 7.33
C HIS A 168 -8.77 13.93 6.14
N TYR A 169 -9.24 13.68 4.91
CA TYR A 169 -8.43 13.79 3.70
C TYR A 169 -7.85 15.20 3.52
N ARG A 170 -8.66 16.25 3.71
CA ARG A 170 -8.23 17.66 3.66
C ARG A 170 -7.22 18.00 4.75
N LYS A 171 -7.28 17.35 5.92
CA LYS A 171 -6.29 17.52 6.98
C LYS A 171 -4.92 16.94 6.59
N LEU A 172 -4.90 15.88 5.79
CA LEU A 172 -3.68 15.19 5.37
C LEU A 172 -3.05 15.77 4.09
N HIS A 173 -3.83 16.44 3.26
CA HIS A 173 -3.45 16.86 1.91
C HIS A 173 -3.67 18.37 1.69
N PRO A 174 -2.90 18.99 0.77
CA PRO A 174 -3.13 20.37 0.38
C PRO A 174 -4.45 20.52 -0.40
N GLU A 175 -4.96 21.75 -0.49
CA GLU A 175 -6.27 22.07 -1.08
C GLU A 175 -6.42 21.67 -2.55
N GLU A 176 -5.31 21.59 -3.29
CA GLU A 176 -5.29 21.20 -4.71
C GLU A 176 -5.60 19.71 -4.91
N MET A 177 -5.52 18.90 -3.85
CA MET A 177 -5.83 17.46 -3.89
C MET A 177 -7.24 17.21 -3.36
N SER A 178 -8.00 16.34 -4.02
CA SER A 178 -9.34 15.98 -3.57
C SER A 178 -9.51 14.47 -3.46
N LEU A 179 -10.21 14.04 -2.41
CA LEU A 179 -10.59 12.64 -2.23
C LEU A 179 -11.43 12.16 -3.42
N LYS A 180 -12.35 12.97 -3.91
CA LYS A 180 -13.19 12.64 -5.07
C LYS A 180 -12.36 12.26 -6.29
N HIS A 181 -11.32 13.03 -6.61
CA HIS A 181 -10.43 12.72 -7.75
C HIS A 181 -9.61 11.44 -7.48
N ARG A 182 -9.11 11.24 -6.25
CA ARG A 182 -8.42 10.03 -5.85
C ARG A 182 -9.27 8.78 -6.04
N LEU A 183 -10.53 8.82 -5.61
CA LEU A 183 -11.48 7.73 -5.79
C LEU A 183 -11.84 7.51 -7.27
N GLN A 184 -11.95 8.60 -8.06
CA GLN A 184 -12.15 8.50 -9.49
C GLN A 184 -10.99 7.82 -10.22
N CYS A 185 -9.75 8.10 -9.82
CA CYS A 185 -8.58 7.39 -10.34
C CYS A 185 -8.63 5.88 -10.02
N LEU A 186 -9.02 5.52 -8.80
CA LEU A 186 -9.21 4.11 -8.41
C LEU A 186 -10.28 3.41 -9.25
N GLN A 187 -11.38 4.12 -9.54
CA GLN A 187 -12.44 3.59 -10.38
C GLN A 187 -11.96 3.37 -11.81
N TRP A 188 -11.24 4.33 -12.42
CA TRP A 188 -10.65 4.16 -13.75
C TRP A 188 -9.69 2.97 -13.82
N LEU A 189 -8.82 2.80 -12.82
CA LEU A 189 -7.90 1.66 -12.77
C LEU A 189 -8.65 0.33 -12.79
N LYS A 190 -9.74 0.22 -12.06
CA LYS A 190 -10.58 -0.97 -12.02
C LYS A 190 -11.30 -1.22 -13.35
N GLU A 191 -11.86 -0.18 -13.97
CA GLU A 191 -12.55 -0.25 -15.27
C GLU A 191 -11.60 -0.64 -16.41
N ILE A 192 -10.34 -0.18 -16.37
CA ILE A 192 -9.31 -0.53 -17.37
C ILE A 192 -8.89 -2.00 -17.24
N GLY A 193 -9.08 -2.61 -16.07
CA GLY A 193 -8.77 -4.02 -15.84
C GLY A 193 -7.47 -4.27 -15.05
N TYR A 194 -6.91 -3.27 -14.39
CA TYR A 194 -5.80 -3.48 -13.47
C TYR A 194 -6.21 -4.36 -12.29
N GLN A 195 -5.28 -5.20 -11.82
CA GLN A 195 -5.34 -5.64 -10.44
C GLN A 195 -5.10 -4.42 -9.54
N THR A 196 -6.21 -3.81 -9.12
CA THR A 196 -6.17 -2.52 -8.44
C THR A 196 -5.94 -2.71 -6.95
N GLY A 197 -5.01 -1.91 -6.42
CA GLY A 197 -4.74 -1.84 -5.00
C GLY A 197 -5.07 -0.47 -4.43
N THR A 198 -5.62 -0.47 -3.22
CA THR A 198 -5.80 0.73 -2.41
C THR A 198 -5.36 0.50 -0.97
N GLY A 199 -5.63 1.43 -0.07
CA GLY A 199 -5.31 1.28 1.34
C GLY A 199 -5.28 2.58 2.11
N ILE A 200 -4.96 2.47 3.37
CA ILE A 200 -5.01 3.54 4.34
C ILE A 200 -3.72 3.65 5.15
N MET A 201 -3.57 4.78 5.81
CA MET A 201 -2.54 5.03 6.82
C MET A 201 -3.21 4.97 8.21
N VAL A 202 -2.70 4.09 9.08
CA VAL A 202 -3.29 3.84 10.41
C VAL A 202 -2.69 4.77 11.44
N GLY A 203 -3.55 5.48 12.19
CA GLY A 203 -3.13 6.43 13.22
C GLY A 203 -2.55 7.71 12.65
N SER A 204 -2.95 8.12 11.44
CA SER A 204 -2.59 9.42 10.89
C SER A 204 -3.22 10.56 11.70
N PRO A 205 -2.60 11.77 11.70
CA PRO A 205 -3.05 12.88 12.54
C PRO A 205 -4.52 13.23 12.36
N GLY A 206 -5.28 13.12 13.44
CA GLY A 206 -6.73 13.36 13.47
C GLY A 206 -7.60 12.20 12.98
N GLN A 207 -7.03 11.02 12.76
CA GLN A 207 -7.83 9.82 12.48
C GLN A 207 -8.64 9.43 13.72
N THR A 208 -9.91 9.11 13.52
CA THR A 208 -10.84 8.68 14.55
C THR A 208 -11.38 7.29 14.24
N LEU A 209 -12.06 6.66 15.20
CA LEU A 209 -12.73 5.37 14.99
C LEU A 209 -13.78 5.42 13.85
N PRO A 210 -14.66 6.43 13.76
CA PRO A 210 -15.56 6.56 12.62
C PRO A 210 -14.83 6.59 11.26
N HIS A 211 -13.68 7.27 11.16
CA HIS A 211 -12.89 7.29 9.91
C HIS A 211 -12.42 5.89 9.52
N LEU A 212 -11.95 5.08 10.48
CA LEU A 212 -11.56 3.69 10.20
C LEU A 212 -12.76 2.83 9.78
N VAL A 213 -13.95 3.06 10.33
CA VAL A 213 -15.17 2.36 9.92
C VAL A 213 -15.55 2.73 8.47
N GLU A 214 -15.50 4.02 8.12
CA GLU A 214 -15.71 4.49 6.74
C GLU A 214 -14.73 3.85 5.76
N ASP A 215 -13.45 3.73 6.16
CA ASP A 215 -12.40 3.09 5.37
C ASP A 215 -12.67 1.59 5.17
N LEU A 216 -13.11 0.88 6.22
CA LEU A 216 -13.47 -0.55 6.13
C LEU A 216 -14.65 -0.76 5.18
N LEU A 217 -15.72 0.02 5.32
CA LEU A 217 -16.91 -0.05 4.46
C LEU A 217 -16.56 0.26 2.98
N PHE A 218 -15.71 1.25 2.75
CA PHE A 218 -15.24 1.57 1.41
C PHE A 218 -14.42 0.43 0.81
N ILE A 219 -13.45 -0.12 1.54
CA ILE A 219 -12.59 -1.22 1.05
C ILE A 219 -13.45 -2.47 0.81
N GLU A 220 -14.42 -2.75 1.66
CA GLU A 220 -15.39 -3.83 1.47
C GLU A 220 -16.13 -3.67 0.15
N GLN A 221 -16.73 -2.50 -0.10
CA GLN A 221 -17.49 -2.22 -1.32
C GLN A 221 -16.59 -2.16 -2.58
N PHE A 222 -15.41 -1.60 -2.46
CA PHE A 222 -14.49 -1.42 -3.59
C PHE A 222 -13.90 -2.74 -4.09
N HIS A 223 -13.75 -3.76 -3.24
CA HIS A 223 -13.17 -5.07 -3.57
C HIS A 223 -11.79 -4.96 -4.26
N PRO A 224 -10.77 -4.39 -3.62
CA PRO A 224 -9.44 -4.29 -4.20
C PRO A 224 -8.73 -5.66 -4.20
N GLN A 225 -7.89 -5.90 -5.22
CA GLN A 225 -7.03 -7.09 -5.27
C GLN A 225 -5.74 -6.94 -4.44
N MET A 226 -5.41 -5.72 -4.04
CA MET A 226 -4.28 -5.43 -3.15
C MET A 226 -4.71 -4.43 -2.09
N ILE A 227 -4.31 -4.65 -0.83
CA ILE A 227 -4.63 -3.74 0.28
C ILE A 227 -3.34 -3.34 0.98
N GLY A 228 -2.90 -2.08 0.78
CA GLY A 228 -1.68 -1.55 1.38
C GLY A 228 -1.99 -0.75 2.64
N ILE A 229 -1.77 -1.34 3.81
CA ILE A 229 -1.92 -0.63 5.08
C ILE A 229 -0.62 -0.63 5.88
N GLY A 230 -0.44 0.39 6.70
CA GLY A 230 0.67 0.47 7.64
C GLY A 230 0.45 1.60 8.62
N PRO A 231 1.12 1.56 9.77
CA PRO A 231 1.05 2.63 10.73
C PRO A 231 1.66 3.91 10.16
N PHE A 232 1.12 5.05 10.57
CA PHE A 232 1.72 6.34 10.31
C PHE A 232 3.09 6.41 11.01
N ILE A 233 4.09 6.89 10.29
CA ILE A 233 5.42 7.18 10.83
C ILE A 233 5.68 8.66 10.62
N PRO A 234 5.82 9.46 11.71
CA PRO A 234 6.13 10.87 11.58
C PRO A 234 7.52 11.05 10.94
N HIS A 235 7.60 11.95 9.97
CA HIS A 235 8.86 12.35 9.36
C HIS A 235 9.18 13.77 9.80
N HIS A 236 10.33 13.96 10.44
CA HIS A 236 10.73 15.23 11.09
C HIS A 236 10.68 16.45 10.16
N GLU A 237 10.88 16.27 8.84
CA GLU A 237 10.81 17.32 7.83
C GLU A 237 9.40 17.54 7.25
N THR A 238 8.35 17.16 7.99
CA THR A 238 6.97 17.34 7.56
C THR A 238 6.16 18.12 8.60
N PRO A 239 5.03 18.74 8.22
CA PRO A 239 4.12 19.37 9.19
C PRO A 239 3.69 18.45 10.33
N PHE A 240 3.68 17.14 10.13
CA PHE A 240 3.30 16.15 11.12
C PHE A 240 4.52 15.47 11.78
N GLY A 241 5.69 16.07 11.69
CA GLY A 241 6.93 15.50 12.24
C GLY A 241 6.96 15.31 13.75
N MET A 242 6.11 16.04 14.48
CA MET A 242 5.98 15.95 15.95
C MET A 242 4.74 15.16 16.39
N GLU A 243 3.94 14.67 15.47
CA GLU A 243 2.76 13.87 15.79
C GLU A 243 3.15 12.46 16.23
N PRO A 244 2.36 11.80 17.09
CA PRO A 244 2.65 10.43 17.51
C PRO A 244 2.58 9.46 16.32
N ALA A 245 3.39 8.41 16.37
CA ALA A 245 3.31 7.32 15.40
C ALA A 245 1.98 6.55 15.54
N GLY A 246 1.55 5.94 14.45
CA GLY A 246 0.37 5.07 14.42
C GLY A 246 0.57 3.78 15.22
N SER A 247 -0.55 3.16 15.61
CA SER A 247 -0.55 1.94 16.43
C SER A 247 -0.22 0.69 15.61
N VAL A 248 0.79 -0.06 16.04
CA VAL A 248 1.10 -1.40 15.52
C VAL A 248 -0.07 -2.35 15.77
N GLU A 249 -0.62 -2.35 16.98
CA GLU A 249 -1.74 -3.25 17.35
C GLU A 249 -2.98 -3.00 16.49
N MET A 250 -3.37 -1.74 16.29
CA MET A 250 -4.49 -1.39 15.42
C MET A 250 -4.21 -1.80 13.98
N THR A 251 -2.97 -1.65 13.50
CA THR A 251 -2.60 -2.10 12.16
C THR A 251 -2.72 -3.61 12.01
N LEU A 252 -2.25 -4.39 12.99
CA LEU A 252 -2.38 -5.86 12.98
C LEU A 252 -3.84 -6.30 13.03
N LYS A 253 -4.67 -5.63 13.85
CA LYS A 253 -6.11 -5.86 13.90
C LYS A 253 -6.77 -5.64 12.53
N LEU A 254 -6.47 -4.51 11.90
CA LEU A 254 -6.99 -4.17 10.57
C LEU A 254 -6.49 -5.15 9.48
N LEU A 255 -5.24 -5.61 9.54
CA LEU A 255 -4.74 -6.65 8.64
C LEU A 255 -5.59 -7.91 8.72
N SER A 256 -5.91 -8.35 9.95
CA SER A 256 -6.74 -9.54 10.16
C SER A 256 -8.18 -9.32 9.66
N LEU A 257 -8.77 -8.16 9.91
CA LEU A 257 -10.10 -7.82 9.39
C LEU A 257 -10.12 -7.81 7.86
N PHE A 258 -9.13 -7.18 7.20
CA PHE A 258 -9.04 -7.17 5.74
C PHE A 258 -8.83 -8.56 5.15
N ARG A 259 -8.10 -9.45 5.82
CA ARG A 259 -7.96 -10.84 5.37
C ARG A 259 -9.27 -11.59 5.41
N LEU A 260 -10.07 -11.43 6.47
CA LEU A 260 -11.38 -12.05 6.56
C LEU A 260 -12.38 -11.46 5.55
N MET A 261 -12.29 -10.16 5.30
CA MET A 261 -13.12 -9.43 4.33
C MET A 261 -12.78 -9.81 2.88
N HIS A 262 -11.47 -9.91 2.56
CA HIS A 262 -10.97 -10.19 1.21
C HIS A 262 -9.98 -11.37 1.24
N PRO A 263 -10.46 -12.62 1.28
CA PRO A 263 -9.63 -13.80 1.45
C PRO A 263 -8.51 -13.96 0.41
N SER A 264 -8.73 -13.53 -0.83
CA SER A 264 -7.79 -13.63 -1.95
C SER A 264 -6.92 -12.38 -2.17
N ALA A 265 -7.08 -11.32 -1.36
CA ALA A 265 -6.33 -10.09 -1.55
C ALA A 265 -4.83 -10.27 -1.24
N LEU A 266 -4.00 -9.56 -1.98
CA LEU A 266 -2.56 -9.48 -1.71
C LEU A 266 -2.30 -8.34 -0.72
N ILE A 267 -1.93 -8.70 0.51
CA ILE A 267 -1.79 -7.76 1.63
C ILE A 267 -0.33 -7.76 2.09
N PRO A 268 0.40 -6.65 1.94
CA PRO A 268 1.79 -6.58 2.38
C PRO A 268 1.92 -6.42 3.91
N SER A 269 2.87 -7.13 4.49
CA SER A 269 3.47 -6.76 5.76
C SER A 269 4.48 -5.65 5.49
N THR A 270 4.13 -4.41 5.87
CA THR A 270 4.83 -3.21 5.42
C THR A 270 6.13 -2.96 6.18
N THR A 271 7.05 -2.22 5.54
CA THR A 271 8.28 -1.72 6.19
C THR A 271 7.95 -0.85 7.41
N ALA A 272 6.83 -0.11 7.38
CA ALA A 272 6.38 0.72 8.49
C ALA A 272 6.14 -0.09 9.79
N LEU A 273 5.59 -1.31 9.69
CA LEU A 273 5.47 -2.21 10.83
C LEU A 273 6.84 -2.61 11.40
N ALA A 274 7.80 -2.94 10.53
CA ALA A 274 9.15 -3.29 10.94
C ALA A 274 9.93 -2.10 11.53
N THR A 275 9.59 -0.88 11.13
CA THR A 275 10.21 0.33 11.70
C THR A 275 9.74 0.59 13.14
N LEU A 276 8.46 0.33 13.44
CA LEU A 276 7.89 0.55 14.78
C LEU A 276 8.03 -0.65 15.71
N SER A 277 8.19 -1.86 15.18
CA SER A 277 8.37 -3.09 15.97
C SER A 277 9.39 -3.99 15.28
N PRO A 278 10.46 -4.46 15.97
CA PRO A 278 11.48 -5.32 15.38
C PRO A 278 10.91 -6.59 14.72
N ASP A 279 9.85 -7.16 15.29
CA ASP A 279 9.12 -8.34 14.82
C ASP A 279 7.84 -7.99 14.02
N GLY A 280 7.69 -6.70 13.64
CA GLY A 280 6.49 -6.18 13.00
C GLY A 280 6.16 -6.88 11.67
N ARG A 281 7.17 -7.29 10.90
CA ARG A 281 6.93 -8.05 9.65
C ARG A 281 6.34 -9.43 9.93
N GLU A 282 6.90 -10.15 10.88
CA GLU A 282 6.43 -11.49 11.27
C GLU A 282 5.01 -11.42 11.81
N LYS A 283 4.76 -10.50 12.74
CA LYS A 283 3.42 -10.24 13.27
C LYS A 283 2.42 -9.88 12.18
N GLY A 284 2.82 -9.09 11.19
CA GLY A 284 1.97 -8.77 10.03
C GLY A 284 1.60 -10.01 9.22
N ILE A 285 2.56 -10.91 8.96
CA ILE A 285 2.31 -12.19 8.28
C ILE A 285 1.34 -13.05 9.10
N LEU A 286 1.57 -13.18 10.40
CA LEU A 286 0.70 -13.94 11.30
C LEU A 286 -0.71 -13.31 11.39
N ALA A 287 -0.84 -12.00 11.21
CA ALA A 287 -2.11 -11.29 11.15
C ALA A 287 -2.84 -11.37 9.80
N GLY A 288 -2.34 -12.15 8.84
CA GLY A 288 -3.00 -12.38 7.56
C GLY A 288 -2.38 -11.70 6.34
N ALA A 289 -1.25 -11.00 6.48
CA ALA A 289 -0.49 -10.52 5.33
C ALA A 289 0.20 -11.69 4.62
N ASN A 290 0.44 -11.55 3.31
CA ASN A 290 1.06 -12.58 2.47
C ASN A 290 2.05 -12.03 1.45
N VAL A 291 2.43 -10.75 1.56
CA VAL A 291 3.37 -10.11 0.65
C VAL A 291 4.48 -9.42 1.44
N CYS A 292 5.71 -9.55 0.98
CA CYS A 292 6.86 -8.77 1.43
C CYS A 292 7.45 -7.97 0.27
N LEU A 293 7.78 -6.71 0.52
CA LEU A 293 8.51 -5.87 -0.42
C LEU A 293 9.98 -5.82 0.00
N LEU A 294 10.86 -6.14 -0.94
CA LEU A 294 12.31 -6.02 -0.77
C LEU A 294 12.85 -5.00 -1.77
N TYR A 295 13.70 -4.12 -1.32
CA TYR A 295 14.35 -3.14 -2.18
C TYR A 295 15.32 -3.82 -3.13
N THR A 296 15.17 -3.57 -4.42
CA THR A 296 16.11 -3.96 -5.48
C THR A 296 16.83 -2.74 -6.07
N SER A 297 16.46 -1.53 -5.63
CA SER A 297 17.12 -0.28 -6.04
C SER A 297 17.89 0.33 -4.88
N PRO A 298 18.97 1.08 -5.16
CA PRO A 298 19.60 1.95 -4.17
C PRO A 298 18.56 2.94 -3.66
N SER A 299 18.14 2.82 -2.40
CA SER A 299 17.19 3.75 -1.79
C SER A 299 17.87 4.54 -0.70
N PRO A 300 17.83 5.90 -0.74
CA PRO A 300 18.29 6.71 0.37
C PRO A 300 17.37 6.63 1.60
N ARG A 301 16.21 5.99 1.48
CA ARG A 301 15.28 5.79 2.62
C ARG A 301 15.72 4.71 3.59
N ASP A 302 16.55 3.77 3.13
CA ASP A 302 17.08 2.71 3.99
C ASP A 302 18.56 2.46 3.68
N PRO A 303 19.47 3.27 4.27
CA PRO A 303 20.89 3.10 4.08
C PRO A 303 21.44 1.78 4.64
N LYS A 304 20.66 1.01 5.42
CA LYS A 304 21.09 -0.28 5.97
C LYS A 304 20.77 -1.45 5.04
N THR A 305 19.76 -1.35 4.19
CA THR A 305 19.37 -2.39 3.22
C THR A 305 20.01 -2.22 1.85
N SER A 306 20.65 -1.09 1.56
CA SER A 306 21.36 -0.83 0.31
C SER A 306 22.74 -1.53 0.21
N ARG A 307 23.08 -2.41 1.14
CA ARG A 307 24.36 -3.14 1.19
C ARG A 307 24.20 -4.66 1.19
N MET A 308 23.05 -5.19 0.75
CA MET A 308 22.95 -6.62 0.44
C MET A 308 22.85 -6.84 -1.06
#